data_0fb4933e64196e4853286faf334af3fb
#
_entry.id   0fb4933e64196e4853286faf334af3fb
#
_cell.length_a   1.000
_cell.length_b   1.000
_cell.length_c   1.000
_cell.angle_alpha   90.00
_cell.angle_beta   90.00
_cell.angle_gamma   90.00
#
_symmetry.space_group_name_H-M   'P 1'
#
loop_
_entity.id
_entity.type
_entity.pdbx_description
1 polymer ?
#
loop_
_entity_poly.entity_id
_entity_poly.type
_entity_poly.pdbx_seq_one_letter_code
_entity_poly.pdbx_strand_id
1 'polypeptide(L)'
;MKRYIFWELKMILTGDLHANCVGELEFLKPEYLISKFNDACKNTIIIILGDGGFLWTNDRYSDFNGELIKTLESYLEQLNSKIVVVPGNHENYPRIYGLPKTSVQTELVQGDFRKISKNILYTERFGEYTIEGKSILVLGGAVSLDRYLRKENEWFQDETFSVEEKETIISLIKDSEYDYVLSHTCPHAVLRQIFVDVWFRDNNSEFFDRVLNYIEPKAWFFGHLHPEKTELGYNFGNFDDLKINNTIFKCFYKNIQGCV
;
A
#
# COMPACT_ATOMS: atom_id res chain seq x y z
N MET A 1 17.46 26.08 -8.70
CA MET A 1 18.03 24.72 -8.48
C MET A 1 17.47 24.24 -7.15
N LYS A 2 16.31 23.55 -7.17
CA LYS A 2 15.67 23.01 -5.96
C LYS A 2 16.51 21.80 -5.52
N ARG A 3 17.15 21.88 -4.36
CA ARG A 3 17.81 20.74 -3.72
C ARG A 3 16.68 19.82 -3.22
N TYR A 4 16.44 18.72 -3.91
CA TYR A 4 15.69 17.59 -3.35
C TYR A 4 16.56 17.03 -2.22
N ILE A 5 16.02 17.02 -1.01
CA ILE A 5 16.62 16.31 0.12
C ILE A 5 16.45 14.82 -0.21
N PHE A 6 17.52 14.18 -0.68
CA PHE A 6 17.54 12.74 -0.87
C PHE A 6 17.50 12.08 0.52
N TRP A 7 16.41 11.42 0.79
CA TRP A 7 16.30 10.54 1.93
C TRP A 7 17.17 9.31 1.64
N GLU A 8 18.07 8.95 2.56
CA GLU A 8 18.94 7.75 2.43
C GLU A 8 18.15 6.45 2.71
N LEU A 9 16.99 6.28 2.15
CA LEU A 9 16.18 5.08 2.32
C LEU A 9 16.37 4.18 1.11
N LYS A 10 16.70 2.92 1.35
CA LYS A 10 16.70 1.86 0.33
C LYS A 10 15.31 1.22 0.13
N MET A 11 14.23 1.94 0.43
CA MET A 11 12.87 1.49 0.16
C MET A 11 12.42 1.97 -1.21
N ILE A 12 11.78 1.07 -1.97
CA ILE A 12 11.09 1.41 -3.21
C ILE A 12 9.61 1.36 -2.93
N LEU A 13 8.89 2.42 -3.28
CA LEU A 13 7.45 2.53 -3.09
C LEU A 13 6.75 2.47 -4.44
N THR A 14 5.65 1.71 -4.49
CA THR A 14 4.69 1.65 -5.60
C THR A 14 3.30 1.38 -5.03
N GLY A 15 2.26 1.44 -5.84
CA GLY A 15 0.90 1.10 -5.42
C GLY A 15 0.04 0.66 -6.58
N ASP A 16 -1.13 0.11 -6.28
CA ASP A 16 -2.20 -0.18 -7.23
C ASP A 16 -1.75 -1.04 -8.42
N LEU A 17 -0.99 -2.11 -8.16
CA LEU A 17 -0.50 -3.00 -9.21
C LEU A 17 -1.63 -3.81 -9.85
N HIS A 18 -2.68 -4.14 -9.08
CA HIS A 18 -3.84 -4.92 -9.51
C HIS A 18 -3.44 -6.18 -10.28
N ALA A 19 -2.49 -6.93 -9.76
CA ALA A 19 -1.84 -8.06 -10.44
C ALA A 19 -2.80 -9.13 -11.02
N ASN A 20 -4.08 -9.05 -10.75
CA ASN A 20 -5.10 -10.01 -11.22
C ASN A 20 -6.44 -9.38 -11.62
N CYS A 21 -6.54 -8.08 -11.82
CA CYS A 21 -7.77 -7.46 -12.29
C CYS A 21 -7.97 -7.69 -13.79
N VAL A 22 -9.13 -8.27 -14.13
CA VAL A 22 -9.56 -8.48 -15.52
C VAL A 22 -9.74 -7.13 -16.22
N GLY A 23 -8.95 -6.87 -17.24
CA GLY A 23 -8.99 -5.64 -18.03
C GLY A 23 -7.63 -4.96 -18.21
N GLU A 24 -6.67 -5.25 -17.33
CA GLU A 24 -5.32 -4.70 -17.41
C GLU A 24 -4.27 -5.83 -17.62
N LEU A 25 -4.56 -6.74 -18.55
CA LEU A 25 -3.76 -7.95 -18.81
C LEU A 25 -2.27 -7.68 -19.10
N GLU A 26 -1.91 -6.50 -19.58
CA GLU A 26 -0.51 -6.18 -19.87
C GLU A 26 0.32 -5.98 -18.59
N PHE A 27 -0.29 -5.52 -17.50
CA PHE A 27 0.38 -5.28 -16.22
C PHE A 27 0.58 -6.58 -15.41
N LEU A 28 -0.04 -7.68 -15.85
CA LEU A 28 -0.08 -8.96 -15.15
C LEU A 28 1.01 -9.94 -15.63
N LYS A 29 1.71 -9.62 -16.70
CA LYS A 29 2.78 -10.49 -17.18
C LYS A 29 3.94 -10.43 -16.18
N PRO A 30 4.45 -11.58 -15.73
CA PRO A 30 5.62 -11.61 -14.86
C PRO A 30 6.76 -10.73 -15.40
N GLU A 31 6.95 -10.72 -16.71
CA GLU A 31 7.97 -9.93 -17.40
C GLU A 31 7.77 -8.42 -17.21
N TYR A 32 6.52 -7.94 -17.18
CA TYR A 32 6.24 -6.53 -16.92
C TYR A 32 6.59 -6.14 -15.49
N LEU A 33 6.12 -6.91 -14.49
CA LEU A 33 6.47 -6.67 -13.09
C LEU A 33 7.98 -6.74 -12.88
N ILE A 34 8.64 -7.76 -13.49
CA ILE A 34 10.09 -7.91 -13.45
C ILE A 34 10.78 -6.71 -14.10
N SER A 35 10.29 -6.19 -15.22
CA SER A 35 10.85 -5.01 -15.88
C SER A 35 10.77 -3.74 -15.02
N LYS A 36 9.80 -3.68 -14.12
CA LYS A 36 9.67 -2.58 -13.14
C LYS A 36 10.63 -2.70 -11.97
N PHE A 37 10.97 -3.94 -11.58
CA PHE A 37 11.93 -4.24 -10.52
C PHE A 37 13.33 -4.43 -11.11
N ASN A 38 13.90 -3.38 -11.68
CA ASN A 38 15.23 -3.39 -12.27
C ASN A 38 16.36 -3.46 -11.22
N ASP A 39 17.61 -3.32 -11.63
CA ASP A 39 18.79 -3.38 -10.75
C ASP A 39 18.75 -2.38 -9.57
N ALA A 40 17.96 -1.29 -9.66
CA ALA A 40 17.74 -0.38 -8.55
C ALA A 40 17.03 -1.04 -7.36
N CYS A 41 16.31 -2.14 -7.61
CA CYS A 41 15.63 -2.93 -6.58
C CYS A 41 16.53 -3.96 -5.89
N LYS A 42 17.84 -3.95 -6.14
CA LYS A 42 18.76 -4.93 -5.56
C LYS A 42 19.08 -4.60 -4.10
N ASN A 43 19.01 -5.62 -3.22
CA ASN A 43 19.20 -5.50 -1.78
C ASN A 43 18.26 -4.47 -1.13
N THR A 44 16.98 -4.48 -1.48
CA THR A 44 16.02 -3.48 -1.03
C THR A 44 14.66 -4.09 -0.64
N ILE A 45 13.84 -3.29 0.03
CA ILE A 45 12.44 -3.61 0.29
C ILE A 45 11.57 -2.85 -0.70
N ILE A 46 10.74 -3.59 -1.45
CA ILE A 46 9.75 -3.04 -2.37
C ILE A 46 8.41 -3.04 -1.64
N ILE A 47 7.84 -1.86 -1.42
CA ILE A 47 6.57 -1.70 -0.71
C ILE A 47 5.48 -1.39 -1.72
N ILE A 48 4.40 -2.18 -1.68
CA ILE A 48 3.19 -1.95 -2.47
C ILE A 48 2.14 -1.35 -1.53
N LEU A 49 1.74 -0.11 -1.81
CA LEU A 49 0.81 0.68 -1.01
C LEU A 49 -0.65 0.34 -1.35
N GLY A 50 -0.99 -0.91 -1.18
CA GLY A 50 -2.31 -1.47 -1.44
C GLY A 50 -2.53 -1.91 -2.88
N ASP A 51 -3.60 -2.69 -3.05
CA ASP A 51 -4.05 -3.23 -4.32
C ASP A 51 -2.95 -3.98 -5.07
N GLY A 52 -2.23 -4.83 -4.34
CA GLY A 52 -1.22 -5.71 -4.90
C GLY A 52 -1.81 -6.75 -5.85
N GLY A 53 -3.00 -7.26 -5.52
CA GLY A 53 -3.75 -8.19 -6.36
C GLY A 53 -3.23 -9.64 -6.35
N PHE A 54 -2.24 -9.98 -5.52
CA PHE A 54 -1.61 -11.31 -5.51
C PHE A 54 -2.57 -12.44 -5.07
N LEU A 55 -3.56 -12.12 -4.26
CA LEU A 55 -4.53 -13.08 -3.74
C LEU A 55 -5.93 -12.87 -4.30
N TRP A 56 -6.10 -11.91 -5.17
CA TRP A 56 -7.35 -11.67 -5.84
C TRP A 56 -7.62 -12.79 -6.84
N THR A 57 -8.58 -13.65 -6.56
CA THR A 57 -9.01 -14.67 -7.52
C THR A 57 -10.50 -14.83 -7.49
N ASN A 58 -11.05 -14.90 -8.68
CA ASN A 58 -12.10 -15.86 -8.97
C ASN A 58 -11.37 -17.15 -9.44
N ASP A 59 -12.04 -18.30 -9.35
CA ASP A 59 -11.47 -19.64 -9.64
C ASP A 59 -10.82 -19.78 -11.03
N ARG A 60 -11.01 -18.83 -11.93
CA ARG A 60 -10.47 -18.82 -13.30
C ARG A 60 -8.95 -18.52 -13.37
N TYR A 61 -8.34 -17.99 -12.30
CA TYR A 61 -6.96 -17.49 -12.32
C TYR A 61 -6.09 -18.06 -11.19
N SER A 62 -6.54 -19.12 -10.51
CA SER A 62 -5.79 -19.74 -9.41
C SER A 62 -4.38 -20.18 -9.82
N ASP A 63 -4.24 -20.73 -11.03
CA ASP A 63 -2.94 -21.21 -11.54
C ASP A 63 -2.03 -20.07 -11.94
N PHE A 64 -2.59 -18.97 -12.47
CA PHE A 64 -1.81 -17.78 -12.86
C PHE A 64 -1.14 -17.12 -11.64
N ASN A 65 -1.84 -17.02 -10.51
CA ASN A 65 -1.25 -16.47 -9.28
C ASN A 65 -0.09 -17.32 -8.77
N GLY A 66 -0.20 -18.62 -8.82
CA GLY A 66 0.87 -19.53 -8.42
C GLY A 66 2.11 -19.37 -9.30
N GLU A 67 1.95 -19.20 -10.61
CA GLU A 67 3.06 -18.98 -11.55
C GLU A 67 3.68 -17.60 -11.37
N LEU A 68 2.87 -16.55 -11.24
CA LEU A 68 3.34 -15.19 -10.96
C LEU A 68 4.17 -15.14 -9.67
N ILE A 69 3.63 -15.70 -8.58
CA ILE A 69 4.32 -15.74 -7.29
C ILE A 69 5.65 -16.48 -7.39
N LYS A 70 5.70 -17.65 -8.05
CA LYS A 70 6.94 -18.42 -8.25
C LYS A 70 7.97 -17.65 -9.06
N THR A 71 7.55 -16.98 -10.13
CA THR A 71 8.43 -16.19 -11.00
C THR A 71 8.99 -14.99 -10.25
N LEU A 72 8.15 -14.26 -9.53
CA LEU A 72 8.56 -13.13 -8.70
C LEU A 72 9.49 -13.58 -7.56
N GLU A 73 9.19 -14.69 -6.90
CA GLU A 73 10.04 -15.24 -5.82
C GLU A 73 11.45 -15.54 -6.33
N SER A 74 11.57 -16.22 -7.48
CA SER A 74 12.86 -16.51 -8.10
C SER A 74 13.65 -15.25 -8.42
N TYR A 75 12.97 -14.21 -8.89
CA TYR A 75 13.59 -12.93 -9.21
C TYR A 75 14.01 -12.18 -7.95
N LEU A 76 13.16 -12.13 -6.94
CA LEU A 76 13.46 -11.50 -5.65
C LEU A 76 14.65 -12.17 -4.95
N GLU A 77 14.79 -13.48 -5.07
CA GLU A 77 15.97 -14.19 -4.58
C GLU A 77 17.27 -13.75 -5.28
N GLN A 78 17.23 -13.58 -6.62
CA GLN A 78 18.38 -13.08 -7.38
C GLN A 78 18.74 -11.63 -7.02
N LEU A 79 17.74 -10.81 -6.73
CA LEU A 79 17.93 -9.42 -6.29
C LEU A 79 18.30 -9.30 -4.81
N ASN A 80 18.19 -10.35 -4.02
CA ASN A 80 18.26 -10.34 -2.56
C ASN A 80 17.29 -9.30 -1.95
N SER A 81 16.05 -9.28 -2.43
CA SER A 81 15.04 -8.27 -2.10
C SER A 81 13.74 -8.90 -1.63
N LYS A 82 12.88 -8.09 -1.02
CA LYS A 82 11.55 -8.53 -0.57
C LYS A 82 10.47 -7.57 -1.07
N ILE A 83 9.28 -8.12 -1.27
CA ILE A 83 8.05 -7.34 -1.46
C ILE A 83 7.28 -7.36 -0.14
N VAL A 84 6.87 -6.18 0.32
CA VAL A 84 5.93 -5.99 1.42
C VAL A 84 4.69 -5.30 0.88
N VAL A 85 3.52 -5.92 1.05
CA VAL A 85 2.24 -5.40 0.58
C VAL A 85 1.44 -4.87 1.75
N VAL A 86 1.05 -3.62 1.70
CA VAL A 86 0.00 -3.05 2.55
C VAL A 86 -1.33 -3.45 1.94
N PRO A 87 -2.32 -4.00 2.69
CA PRO A 87 -3.61 -4.32 2.11
C PRO A 87 -4.36 -3.09 1.58
N GLY A 88 -4.94 -3.18 0.38
CA GLY A 88 -5.81 -2.16 -0.21
C GLY A 88 -7.29 -2.56 -0.17
N ASN A 89 -8.14 -1.90 -0.97
CA ASN A 89 -9.56 -2.25 -1.06
C ASN A 89 -9.84 -3.34 -2.12
N HIS A 90 -8.94 -3.56 -3.08
CA HIS A 90 -9.00 -4.67 -4.01
C HIS A 90 -8.18 -5.87 -3.52
N GLU A 91 -8.45 -6.29 -2.26
CA GLU A 91 -7.77 -7.44 -1.66
C GLU A 91 -8.78 -8.49 -1.18
N ASN A 92 -8.39 -9.77 -1.29
CA ASN A 92 -9.16 -10.86 -0.74
C ASN A 92 -8.78 -11.07 0.74
N TYR A 93 -9.40 -10.32 1.62
CA TYR A 93 -9.11 -10.33 3.06
C TYR A 93 -9.19 -11.72 3.70
N PRO A 94 -10.23 -12.56 3.44
CA PRO A 94 -10.26 -13.93 3.95
C PRO A 94 -9.03 -14.75 3.56
N ARG A 95 -8.50 -14.57 2.34
CA ARG A 95 -7.27 -15.25 1.90
C ARG A 95 -6.03 -14.69 2.58
N ILE A 96 -5.94 -13.37 2.74
CA ILE A 96 -4.85 -12.75 3.50
C ILE A 96 -4.84 -13.31 4.92
N TYR A 97 -5.99 -13.36 5.60
CA TYR A 97 -6.07 -13.87 6.96
C TYR A 97 -5.79 -15.36 7.07
N GLY A 98 -6.04 -16.13 6.01
CA GLY A 98 -5.67 -17.53 5.89
C GLY A 98 -4.18 -17.81 5.70
N LEU A 99 -3.37 -16.80 5.35
CA LEU A 99 -1.93 -16.97 5.19
C LEU A 99 -1.24 -17.23 6.56
N PRO A 100 -0.14 -18.01 6.55
CA PRO A 100 0.66 -18.21 7.75
C PRO A 100 1.18 -16.88 8.31
N LYS A 101 0.97 -16.64 9.60
CA LYS A 101 1.62 -15.55 10.33
C LYS A 101 3.11 -15.86 10.53
N THR A 102 3.94 -14.86 10.39
CA THR A 102 5.38 -14.96 10.60
C THR A 102 5.92 -13.67 11.19
N SER A 103 6.64 -13.78 12.31
CA SER A 103 7.44 -12.65 12.81
C SER A 103 8.77 -12.61 12.07
N VAL A 104 9.05 -11.51 11.42
CA VAL A 104 10.32 -11.28 10.72
C VAL A 104 11.17 -10.36 11.58
N GLN A 105 12.43 -10.75 11.79
CA GLN A 105 13.41 -9.98 12.55
C GLN A 105 14.71 -9.99 11.76
N THR A 106 14.83 -9.09 10.80
CA THR A 106 16.03 -8.88 9.98
C THR A 106 16.52 -7.45 10.12
N GLU A 107 17.71 -7.14 9.63
CA GLU A 107 18.20 -5.75 9.58
C GLU A 107 17.33 -4.86 8.68
N LEU A 108 16.74 -5.44 7.62
CA LEU A 108 15.97 -4.70 6.63
C LEU A 108 14.50 -4.52 7.02
N VAL A 109 13.89 -5.52 7.71
CA VAL A 109 12.47 -5.48 8.03
C VAL A 109 12.19 -6.25 9.32
N GLN A 110 11.36 -5.65 10.20
CA GLN A 110 10.90 -6.24 11.44
C GLN A 110 9.41 -6.00 11.62
N GLY A 111 8.71 -7.01 12.12
CA GLY A 111 7.28 -6.97 12.40
C GLY A 111 6.60 -8.31 12.17
N ASP A 112 5.28 -8.31 12.33
CA ASP A 112 4.42 -9.46 12.10
C ASP A 112 3.76 -9.37 10.73
N PHE A 113 3.94 -10.41 9.92
CA PHE A 113 3.49 -10.45 8.53
C PHE A 113 2.65 -11.69 8.25
N ARG A 114 1.91 -11.62 7.16
CA ARG A 114 1.26 -12.74 6.49
C ARG A 114 2.10 -13.18 5.31
N LYS A 115 2.52 -14.43 5.29
CA LYS A 115 3.51 -14.93 4.33
C LYS A 115 2.85 -15.57 3.12
N ILE A 116 3.00 -14.98 1.92
CA ILE A 116 2.69 -15.64 0.65
C ILE A 116 3.83 -16.59 0.26
N SER A 117 5.07 -16.07 0.26
CA SER A 117 6.28 -16.83 -0.07
C SER A 117 7.44 -16.34 0.82
N LYS A 118 8.66 -16.81 0.60
CA LYS A 118 9.83 -16.41 1.40
C LYS A 118 10.11 -14.91 1.32
N ASN A 119 9.88 -14.31 0.14
CA ASN A 119 10.22 -12.92 -0.12
C ASN A 119 8.99 -12.04 -0.45
N ILE A 120 7.74 -12.56 -0.37
CA ILE A 120 6.51 -11.80 -0.59
C ILE A 120 5.65 -11.90 0.67
N LEU A 121 5.45 -10.75 1.32
CA LEU A 121 4.81 -10.62 2.62
C LEU A 121 3.67 -9.61 2.54
N TYR A 122 2.54 -9.90 3.19
CA TYR A 122 1.53 -8.90 3.52
C TYR A 122 1.74 -8.39 4.94
N THR A 123 1.57 -7.11 5.17
CA THR A 123 1.38 -6.58 6.53
C THR A 123 0.04 -7.05 7.09
N GLU A 124 -0.15 -6.98 8.41
CA GLU A 124 -1.50 -6.91 8.95
C GLU A 124 -2.16 -5.60 8.44
N ARG A 125 -3.49 -5.51 8.51
CA ARG A 125 -4.21 -4.33 8.03
C ARG A 125 -3.80 -3.04 8.74
N PHE A 126 -3.44 -3.13 10.01
CA PHE A 126 -2.79 -2.06 10.76
C PHE A 126 -1.73 -2.64 11.70
N GLY A 127 -0.71 -1.86 11.99
CA GLY A 127 0.35 -2.28 12.91
C GLY A 127 1.61 -1.45 12.78
N GLU A 128 2.56 -1.75 13.65
CA GLU A 128 3.86 -1.12 13.73
C GLU A 128 4.93 -2.01 13.13
N TYR A 129 5.80 -1.40 12.34
CA TYR A 129 6.88 -2.10 11.63
C TYR A 129 8.18 -1.30 11.73
N THR A 130 9.30 -1.97 11.64
CA THR A 130 10.58 -1.34 11.37
C THR A 130 11.05 -1.75 9.98
N ILE A 131 11.26 -0.79 9.08
CA ILE A 131 11.76 -1.05 7.73
C ILE A 131 12.97 -0.13 7.51
N GLU A 132 14.12 -0.71 7.14
CA GLU A 132 15.39 0.02 6.99
C GLU A 132 15.73 0.90 8.22
N GLY A 133 15.44 0.39 9.42
CA GLY A 133 15.68 1.11 10.68
C GLY A 133 14.73 2.28 10.94
N LYS A 134 13.66 2.45 10.14
CA LYS A 134 12.63 3.48 10.34
C LYS A 134 11.41 2.92 11.03
N SER A 135 10.86 3.69 11.98
CA SER A 135 9.58 3.38 12.63
C SER A 135 8.43 3.70 11.68
N ILE A 136 7.60 2.70 11.39
CA ILE A 136 6.56 2.78 10.38
C ILE A 136 5.22 2.35 10.97
N LEU A 137 4.20 3.19 10.84
CA LEU A 137 2.82 2.81 11.05
C LEU A 137 2.20 2.39 9.71
N VAL A 138 1.56 1.23 9.69
CA VAL A 138 0.76 0.77 8.55
C VAL A 138 -0.72 0.93 8.84
N LEU A 139 -1.48 1.48 7.87
CA LEU A 139 -2.93 1.67 7.91
C LEU A 139 -3.52 1.28 6.54
N GLY A 140 -3.80 0.00 6.34
CA GLY A 140 -4.32 -0.55 5.09
C GLY A 140 -5.82 -0.32 4.88
N GLY A 141 -6.29 -0.66 3.69
CA GLY A 141 -7.69 -0.56 3.29
C GLY A 141 -8.11 0.84 2.79
N ALA A 142 -9.22 0.87 2.09
CA ALA A 142 -9.92 2.07 1.62
C ALA A 142 -11.37 1.69 1.28
N VAL A 143 -12.24 2.66 1.10
CA VAL A 143 -13.62 2.40 0.68
C VAL A 143 -13.68 2.15 -0.83
N SER A 144 -14.23 1.01 -1.25
CA SER A 144 -14.56 0.76 -2.64
C SER A 144 -15.79 1.55 -3.07
N LEU A 145 -15.60 2.52 -3.93
CA LEU A 145 -16.71 3.35 -4.47
C LEU A 145 -17.63 2.54 -5.38
N ASP A 146 -17.10 1.49 -6.00
CA ASP A 146 -17.78 0.59 -6.93
C ASP A 146 -18.33 -0.69 -6.25
N ARG A 147 -18.35 -0.76 -4.92
CA ARG A 147 -18.76 -1.95 -4.15
C ARG A 147 -20.12 -2.53 -4.59
N TYR A 148 -21.05 -1.66 -4.99
CA TYR A 148 -22.40 -2.04 -5.43
C TYR A 148 -22.42 -2.68 -6.82
N LEU A 149 -21.34 -2.58 -7.59
CA LEU A 149 -21.14 -3.25 -8.88
C LEU A 149 -20.44 -4.61 -8.73
N ARG A 150 -19.85 -4.87 -7.55
CA ARG A 150 -19.07 -6.09 -7.29
C ARG A 150 -19.94 -7.23 -6.82
N LYS A 151 -19.51 -8.46 -7.14
CA LYS A 151 -20.13 -9.68 -6.64
C LYS A 151 -19.71 -9.92 -5.18
N GLU A 152 -20.45 -10.81 -4.52
CA GLU A 152 -20.28 -11.16 -3.10
C GLU A 152 -18.85 -11.59 -2.72
N ASN A 153 -18.08 -12.15 -3.68
CA ASN A 153 -16.69 -12.59 -3.49
C ASN A 153 -15.63 -11.58 -4.00
N GLU A 154 -16.06 -10.39 -4.38
CA GLU A 154 -15.22 -9.34 -4.96
C GLU A 154 -15.20 -8.08 -4.08
N TRP A 155 -15.90 -8.10 -2.95
CA TRP A 155 -15.91 -7.04 -1.96
C TRP A 155 -15.94 -7.64 -0.55
N PHE A 156 -15.19 -7.04 0.37
CA PHE A 156 -15.09 -7.49 1.76
C PHE A 156 -15.21 -6.28 2.68
N GLN A 157 -15.99 -6.44 3.76
CA GLN A 157 -16.18 -5.39 4.75
C GLN A 157 -14.87 -4.98 5.44
N ASP A 158 -13.92 -5.90 5.47
CA ASP A 158 -12.58 -5.69 6.03
C ASP A 158 -11.74 -4.62 5.32
N GLU A 159 -12.18 -4.11 4.16
CA GLU A 159 -11.53 -2.96 3.52
C GLU A 159 -11.64 -1.68 4.36
N THR A 160 -12.57 -1.62 5.33
CA THR A 160 -12.77 -0.48 6.23
C THR A 160 -12.59 -0.89 7.69
N PHE A 161 -12.06 0.02 8.50
CA PHE A 161 -11.89 -0.22 9.94
C PHE A 161 -13.21 -0.19 10.67
N SER A 162 -13.44 -1.17 11.55
CA SER A 162 -14.52 -1.15 12.53
C SER A 162 -14.28 -0.07 13.59
N VAL A 163 -15.30 0.21 14.40
CA VAL A 163 -15.18 1.16 15.52
C VAL A 163 -14.12 0.67 16.53
N GLU A 164 -14.14 -0.62 16.85
CA GLU A 164 -13.23 -1.25 17.79
C GLU A 164 -11.78 -1.19 17.31
N GLU A 165 -11.56 -1.40 16.01
CA GLU A 165 -10.23 -1.30 15.42
C GLU A 165 -9.72 0.15 15.43
N LYS A 166 -10.58 1.12 15.13
CA LYS A 166 -10.23 2.55 15.21
C LYS A 166 -9.77 2.94 16.61
N GLU A 167 -10.47 2.48 17.66
CA GLU A 167 -10.07 2.74 19.06
C GLU A 167 -8.77 2.00 19.42
N THR A 168 -8.58 0.78 18.90
CA THR A 168 -7.33 0.03 19.07
C THR A 168 -6.15 0.77 18.44
N ILE A 169 -6.32 1.28 17.22
CA ILE A 169 -5.30 2.06 16.51
C ILE A 169 -4.97 3.33 17.27
N ILE A 170 -5.97 4.08 17.75
CA ILE A 170 -5.72 5.29 18.57
C ILE A 170 -4.95 4.94 19.85
N SER A 171 -5.30 3.85 20.52
CA SER A 171 -4.58 3.39 21.71
C SER A 171 -3.13 3.01 21.41
N LEU A 172 -2.86 2.43 20.24
CA LEU A 172 -1.53 2.05 19.79
C LEU A 172 -0.65 3.28 19.55
N ILE A 173 -1.19 4.30 18.86
CA ILE A 173 -0.41 5.44 18.37
C ILE A 173 -0.26 6.59 19.38
N LYS A 174 -1.06 6.60 20.45
CA LYS A 174 -1.22 7.74 21.37
C LYS A 174 0.09 8.25 21.97
N ASP A 175 1.02 7.36 22.25
CA ASP A 175 2.30 7.67 22.89
C ASP A 175 3.48 7.21 22.04
N SER A 176 3.26 7.05 20.73
CA SER A 176 4.25 6.52 19.78
C SER A 176 4.68 7.59 18.75
N GLU A 177 5.92 7.48 18.30
CA GLU A 177 6.47 8.31 17.22
C GLU A 177 6.80 7.45 16.02
N TYR A 178 6.46 7.96 14.82
CA TYR A 178 6.70 7.27 13.56
C TYR A 178 7.49 8.15 12.61
N ASP A 179 8.48 7.57 11.95
CA ASP A 179 9.14 8.24 10.84
C ASP A 179 8.18 8.38 9.66
N TYR A 180 7.44 7.30 9.35
CA TYR A 180 6.53 7.26 8.20
C TYR A 180 5.21 6.56 8.50
N VAL A 181 4.19 6.93 7.74
CA VAL A 181 2.94 6.16 7.63
C VAL A 181 2.83 5.60 6.22
N LEU A 182 2.49 4.33 6.13
CA LEU A 182 2.16 3.63 4.88
C LEU A 182 0.69 3.26 4.91
N SER A 183 -0.07 3.73 3.95
CA SER A 183 -1.50 3.41 3.86
C SER A 183 -1.93 3.14 2.42
N HIS A 184 -3.16 2.66 2.21
CA HIS A 184 -3.69 2.59 0.87
C HIS A 184 -4.39 3.89 0.48
N THR A 185 -5.30 4.41 1.29
CA THR A 185 -5.89 5.76 1.11
C THR A 185 -5.18 6.80 2.00
N CYS A 186 -5.52 8.07 1.88
CA CYS A 186 -4.94 9.17 2.65
C CYS A 186 -5.96 9.86 3.56
N PRO A 187 -5.54 10.72 4.50
CA PRO A 187 -6.45 11.54 5.29
C PRO A 187 -7.40 12.36 4.43
N HIS A 188 -8.64 12.55 4.89
CA HIS A 188 -9.66 13.31 4.16
C HIS A 188 -9.24 14.76 3.91
N ALA A 189 -8.50 15.35 4.83
CA ALA A 189 -7.92 16.69 4.65
C ALA A 189 -6.95 16.77 3.46
N VAL A 190 -6.26 15.66 3.13
CA VAL A 190 -5.42 15.54 1.93
C VAL A 190 -6.28 15.36 0.69
N LEU A 191 -7.33 14.51 0.74
CA LEU A 191 -8.26 14.36 -0.38
C LEU A 191 -8.84 15.70 -0.81
N ARG A 192 -9.18 16.58 0.14
CA ARG A 192 -9.69 17.95 -0.15
C ARG A 192 -8.67 18.88 -0.79
N GLN A 193 -7.37 18.59 -0.70
CA GLN A 193 -6.35 19.32 -1.44
C GLN A 193 -6.19 18.81 -2.88
N ILE A 194 -6.47 17.51 -3.09
CA ILE A 194 -6.33 16.85 -4.38
C ILE A 194 -7.57 17.06 -5.26
N PHE A 195 -8.77 17.00 -4.68
CA PHE A 195 -10.04 17.11 -5.40
C PHE A 195 -10.70 18.45 -5.10
N VAL A 196 -11.18 19.15 -6.13
CA VAL A 196 -11.94 20.38 -5.99
C VAL A 196 -13.23 20.15 -5.20
N ASP A 197 -13.91 19.02 -5.49
CA ASP A 197 -15.12 18.59 -4.78
C ASP A 197 -14.97 17.12 -4.38
N VAL A 198 -14.83 16.85 -3.08
CA VAL A 198 -14.85 15.47 -2.57
C VAL A 198 -16.31 15.07 -2.34
N TRP A 199 -16.92 14.43 -3.33
CA TRP A 199 -18.31 14.00 -3.32
C TRP A 199 -18.55 12.63 -2.67
N PHE A 200 -17.48 11.89 -2.36
CA PHE A 200 -17.55 10.58 -1.75
C PHE A 200 -17.06 10.59 -0.30
N ARG A 201 -17.59 9.68 0.49
CA ARG A 201 -17.13 9.44 1.86
C ARG A 201 -16.27 8.20 1.91
N ASP A 202 -15.07 8.35 2.42
CA ASP A 202 -14.19 7.26 2.80
C ASP A 202 -14.00 7.27 4.32
N ASN A 203 -14.61 6.30 4.99
CA ASN A 203 -14.56 6.17 6.45
C ASN A 203 -13.14 5.98 6.99
N ASN A 204 -12.23 5.41 6.19
CA ASN A 204 -10.82 5.30 6.57
C ASN A 204 -10.14 6.66 6.46
N SER A 205 -10.37 7.41 5.38
CA SER A 205 -9.83 8.77 5.21
C SER A 205 -10.31 9.73 6.31
N GLU A 206 -11.61 9.70 6.67
CA GLU A 206 -12.14 10.49 7.79
C GLU A 206 -11.50 10.09 9.13
N PHE A 207 -11.24 8.80 9.33
CA PHE A 207 -10.54 8.32 10.52
C PHE A 207 -9.07 8.74 10.52
N PHE A 208 -8.41 8.80 9.37
CA PHE A 208 -7.01 9.23 9.28
C PHE A 208 -6.83 10.71 9.62
N ASP A 209 -7.84 11.55 9.43
CA ASP A 209 -7.83 12.92 9.99
C ASP A 209 -7.74 12.89 11.54
N ARG A 210 -8.39 11.90 12.19
CA ARG A 210 -8.25 11.72 13.65
C ARG A 210 -6.83 11.25 14.02
N VAL A 211 -6.24 10.35 13.24
CA VAL A 211 -4.87 9.85 13.46
C VAL A 211 -3.86 11.01 13.45
N LEU A 212 -4.01 11.98 12.55
CA LEU A 212 -3.16 13.18 12.48
C LEU A 212 -3.21 14.08 13.73
N ASN A 213 -4.18 13.89 14.64
CA ASN A 213 -4.18 14.59 15.91
C ASN A 213 -3.27 13.97 16.97
N TYR A 214 -2.76 12.76 16.72
CA TYR A 214 -1.92 12.01 17.66
C TYR A 214 -0.49 11.86 17.19
N ILE A 215 -0.23 11.86 15.87
CA ILE A 215 1.09 11.65 15.29
C ILE A 215 1.43 12.70 14.24
N GLU A 216 2.71 13.02 14.11
CA GLU A 216 3.26 13.91 13.10
C GLU A 216 4.45 13.22 12.40
N PRO A 217 4.21 12.24 11.49
CA PRO A 217 5.28 11.56 10.78
C PRO A 217 5.98 12.51 9.79
N LYS A 218 7.24 12.22 9.45
CA LYS A 218 7.99 12.99 8.44
C LYS A 218 7.30 12.95 7.07
N ALA A 219 6.77 11.77 6.72
CA ALA A 219 5.98 11.60 5.51
C ALA A 219 4.91 10.52 5.66
N TRP A 220 3.85 10.67 4.86
CA TRP A 220 2.75 9.75 4.72
C TRP A 220 2.63 9.32 3.26
N PHE A 221 2.83 8.04 3.00
CA PHE A 221 2.82 7.46 1.65
C PHE A 221 1.55 6.65 1.44
N PHE A 222 0.90 6.83 0.28
CA PHE A 222 -0.38 6.19 -0.03
C PHE A 222 -0.54 5.91 -1.52
N GLY A 223 -1.52 5.06 -1.88
CA GLY A 223 -1.93 4.71 -3.24
C GLY A 223 -3.37 5.14 -3.55
N HIS A 224 -4.17 4.24 -4.10
CA HIS A 224 -5.64 4.31 -4.30
C HIS A 224 -6.15 5.33 -5.32
N LEU A 225 -5.58 6.50 -5.46
CA LEU A 225 -6.19 7.61 -6.19
C LEU A 225 -5.96 7.56 -7.71
N HIS A 226 -5.09 6.68 -8.22
CA HIS A 226 -4.80 6.51 -9.65
C HIS A 226 -4.63 7.84 -10.40
N PRO A 227 -3.67 8.71 -10.06
CA PRO A 227 -3.56 10.06 -10.60
C PRO A 227 -3.40 10.15 -12.12
N GLU A 228 -3.03 9.04 -12.78
CA GLU A 228 -2.89 8.97 -14.23
C GLU A 228 -4.20 8.64 -14.96
N LYS A 229 -5.26 8.24 -14.23
CA LYS A 229 -6.58 7.96 -14.84
C LYS A 229 -7.42 9.23 -14.98
N THR A 230 -6.99 10.14 -15.86
CA THR A 230 -7.77 11.34 -16.21
C THR A 230 -9.08 11.03 -16.95
N GLU A 231 -9.28 9.79 -17.41
CA GLU A 231 -10.45 9.34 -18.16
C GLU A 231 -11.76 9.37 -17.35
N LEU A 232 -11.68 9.43 -16.03
CA LEU A 232 -12.85 9.53 -15.17
C LEU A 232 -13.36 10.97 -14.96
N GLY A 233 -12.78 11.95 -15.64
CA GLY A 233 -13.22 13.35 -15.60
C GLY A 233 -12.93 14.07 -14.26
N TYR A 234 -12.08 13.50 -13.40
CA TYR A 234 -11.66 14.15 -12.19
C TYR A 234 -10.57 15.19 -12.47
N ASN A 235 -10.80 16.41 -12.06
CA ASN A 235 -9.75 17.43 -12.01
C ASN A 235 -8.88 17.15 -10.78
N PHE A 236 -7.81 16.40 -10.98
CA PHE A 236 -6.79 16.23 -9.96
C PHE A 236 -6.02 17.54 -9.80
N GLY A 237 -5.88 17.99 -8.55
CA GLY A 237 -4.96 19.06 -8.20
C GLY A 237 -3.49 18.61 -8.28
N ASN A 238 -2.59 19.47 -7.83
CA ASN A 238 -1.17 19.15 -7.80
C ASN A 238 -0.86 18.19 -6.64
N PHE A 239 -0.25 17.03 -6.96
CA PHE A 239 0.21 16.04 -5.96
C PHE A 239 1.60 16.34 -5.38
N ASP A 240 2.32 17.36 -5.92
CA ASP A 240 3.73 17.55 -5.59
C ASP A 240 3.98 18.22 -4.24
N ASP A 241 3.01 19.00 -3.73
CA ASP A 241 3.20 19.84 -2.55
C ASP A 241 2.15 19.58 -1.45
N LEU A 242 1.63 18.35 -1.37
CA LEU A 242 0.65 17.98 -0.34
C LEU A 242 1.31 17.98 1.04
N LYS A 243 0.83 18.85 1.92
CA LYS A 243 1.38 18.98 3.27
C LYS A 243 0.31 19.36 4.28
N ILE A 244 0.33 18.72 5.45
CA ILE A 244 -0.45 19.10 6.63
C ILE A 244 0.54 19.16 7.80
N ASN A 245 0.60 20.29 8.50
CA ASN A 245 1.62 20.58 9.50
C ASN A 245 3.02 20.38 8.92
N ASN A 246 3.86 19.52 9.52
CA ASN A 246 5.18 19.19 9.01
C ASN A 246 5.21 17.88 8.19
N THR A 247 4.09 17.16 8.12
CA THR A 247 3.99 15.89 7.37
C THR A 247 3.82 16.15 5.88
N ILE A 248 4.70 15.53 5.08
CA ILE A 248 4.64 15.51 3.61
C ILE A 248 3.81 14.31 3.17
N PHE A 249 2.87 14.51 2.24
CA PHE A 249 2.04 13.44 1.68
C PHE A 249 2.45 13.14 0.24
N LYS A 250 2.58 11.84 -0.10
CA LYS A 250 2.93 11.39 -1.45
C LYS A 250 2.07 10.23 -1.89
N CYS A 251 1.45 10.37 -3.07
CA CYS A 251 0.67 9.33 -3.72
C CYS A 251 1.53 8.53 -4.70
N PHE A 252 1.37 7.21 -4.71
CA PHE A 252 2.08 6.29 -5.60
C PHE A 252 1.08 5.46 -6.40
N TYR A 253 1.29 5.39 -7.71
CA TYR A 253 0.46 4.60 -8.61
C TYR A 253 1.35 3.97 -9.69
N LYS A 254 1.34 2.65 -9.81
CA LYS A 254 2.01 1.82 -10.84
C LYS A 254 3.44 2.21 -11.25
N ASN A 255 3.95 3.34 -10.81
CA ASN A 255 5.31 3.78 -11.10
C ASN A 255 6.20 3.40 -9.93
N ILE A 256 7.31 2.73 -10.23
CA ILE A 256 8.41 2.56 -9.30
C ILE A 256 9.17 3.89 -9.31
N GLN A 257 8.82 4.76 -8.40
CA GLN A 257 9.63 5.95 -8.15
C GLN A 257 10.75 5.54 -7.21
N GLY A 258 11.96 5.73 -7.69
CA GLY A 258 13.17 5.30 -7.04
C GLY A 258 13.34 5.84 -5.65
N CYS A 259 14.21 5.19 -4.94
CA CYS A 259 14.65 5.38 -3.55
C CYS A 259 14.31 6.75 -2.97
N VAL A 260 13.43 6.76 -2.02
CA VAL A 260 13.21 7.90 -1.15
C VAL A 260 14.21 7.84 0.00
#